data_ebea949612e1c6c2eef6e1b64e42535a
#
_entry.id   ebea949612e1c6c2eef6e1b64e42535a
#
_cell.length_a   1.000
_cell.length_b   1.000
_cell.length_c   1.000
_cell.angle_alpha   90.00
_cell.angle_beta   90.00
_cell.angle_gamma   90.00
#
_symmetry.space_group_name_H-M   'P 1'
#
loop_
_entity.id
_entity.type
_entity.pdbx_description
1 polymer ?
#
loop_
_entity_poly.entity_id
_entity_poly.type
_entity_poly.pdbx_seq_one_letter_code
_entity_poly.pdbx_strand_id
1 'polypeptide(L)'
;TLNRANRAMAEIQSGDVPKVSQAVYPIMQTLDMHYLDLDLAVGGTDQRKVHVLARELLPELGYSPCPMIHTPILSNLTTGIGKMSSSVGTTISMEDSQESIHKKINKAFCPPTATPPEDQDGNNPETPVLQIFQFHIFPRFEQITVERKDKHGGTNTYNSYADLEHDLE
;
A
#
# COMPACT_ATOMS: atom_id res chain seq x y z
N THR A 1 2.62 18.70 -19.12
CA THR A 1 1.54 19.70 -19.18
C THR A 1 0.74 19.69 -17.87
N LEU A 2 0.00 20.77 -17.57
CA LEU A 2 -0.81 20.92 -16.35
C LEU A 2 -1.79 19.77 -16.15
N ASN A 3 -2.44 19.30 -17.23
CA ASN A 3 -3.38 18.16 -17.17
C ASN A 3 -2.72 16.84 -16.77
N ARG A 4 -1.44 16.63 -17.10
CA ARG A 4 -0.69 15.42 -16.68
C ARG A 4 -0.31 15.52 -15.20
N ALA A 5 0.15 16.70 -14.76
CA ALA A 5 0.45 16.96 -13.37
C ALA A 5 -0.80 16.78 -12.46
N ASN A 6 -1.94 17.33 -12.88
CA ASN A 6 -3.20 17.17 -12.15
C ASN A 6 -3.65 15.70 -12.05
N ARG A 7 -3.51 14.91 -13.13
CA ARG A 7 -3.83 13.47 -13.08
C ARG A 7 -2.88 12.69 -12.18
N ALA A 8 -1.61 13.06 -12.12
CA ALA A 8 -0.66 12.45 -11.20
C ALA A 8 -1.00 12.72 -9.73
N MET A 9 -1.63 13.86 -9.45
CA MET A 9 -2.03 14.25 -8.09
C MET A 9 -3.42 13.76 -7.67
N ALA A 10 -4.30 13.39 -8.60
CA ALA A 10 -5.69 13.03 -8.30
C ALA A 10 -5.85 11.86 -7.32
N GLU A 11 -4.84 10.97 -7.21
CA GLU A 11 -4.82 9.87 -6.24
C GLU A 11 -4.19 10.23 -4.89
N ILE A 12 -3.50 11.37 -4.80
CA ILE A 12 -2.74 11.76 -3.62
C ILE A 12 -3.54 12.73 -2.74
N GLN A 13 -4.62 13.31 -3.26
CA GLN A 13 -5.32 14.39 -2.57
C GLN A 13 -6.84 14.25 -2.55
N SER A 14 -7.38 14.42 -1.34
CA SER A 14 -8.78 14.72 -1.08
C SER A 14 -8.92 16.23 -0.83
N GLY A 15 -9.72 16.94 -1.63
CA GLY A 15 -10.04 18.36 -1.40
C GLY A 15 -10.67 19.01 -2.62
N ASP A 16 -11.73 19.79 -2.37
CA ASP A 16 -12.61 20.35 -3.41
C ASP A 16 -12.02 21.52 -4.23
N VAL A 17 -10.91 22.13 -3.78
CA VAL A 17 -10.31 23.27 -4.45
C VAL A 17 -8.86 22.97 -4.84
N PRO A 18 -8.55 22.82 -6.14
CA PRO A 18 -7.19 22.58 -6.60
C PRO A 18 -6.27 23.77 -6.28
N LYS A 19 -5.13 23.50 -5.63
CA LYS A 19 -4.09 24.49 -5.34
C LYS A 19 -2.99 24.44 -6.39
N VAL A 20 -2.35 25.56 -6.70
CA VAL A 20 -1.20 25.61 -7.62
C VAL A 20 -0.07 24.69 -7.16
N SER A 21 0.17 24.61 -5.84
CA SER A 21 1.17 23.69 -5.26
C SER A 21 0.94 22.24 -5.65
N GLN A 22 -0.30 21.81 -5.84
CA GLN A 22 -0.65 20.45 -6.26
C GLN A 22 -0.19 20.14 -7.69
N ALA A 23 -0.23 21.12 -8.58
CA ALA A 23 0.27 20.97 -9.94
C ALA A 23 1.81 21.04 -10.00
N VAL A 24 2.43 21.80 -9.10
CA VAL A 24 3.88 21.98 -9.06
C VAL A 24 4.58 20.78 -8.40
N TYR A 25 4.00 20.20 -7.34
CA TYR A 25 4.59 19.12 -6.59
C TYR A 25 5.06 17.92 -7.43
N PRO A 26 4.23 17.31 -8.31
CA PRO A 26 4.66 16.16 -9.11
C PRO A 26 5.77 16.51 -10.11
N ILE A 27 5.84 17.78 -10.56
CA ILE A 27 6.91 18.26 -11.44
C ILE A 27 8.21 18.35 -10.65
N MET A 28 8.18 18.88 -9.42
CA MET A 28 9.34 18.95 -8.54
C MET A 28 9.87 17.55 -8.22
N GLN A 29 9.00 16.62 -7.84
CA GLN A 29 9.38 15.23 -7.58
C GLN A 29 9.97 14.55 -8.82
N THR A 30 9.48 14.87 -10.00
CA THR A 30 10.08 14.42 -11.28
C THR A 30 11.52 14.91 -11.43
N LEU A 31 11.78 16.18 -11.13
CA LEU A 31 13.10 16.78 -11.22
C LEU A 31 14.06 16.24 -10.15
N ASP A 32 13.56 15.87 -8.97
CA ASP A 32 14.37 15.26 -7.90
C ASP A 32 15.10 14.02 -8.40
N MET A 33 14.50 13.22 -9.28
CA MET A 33 15.16 12.03 -9.84
C MET A 33 16.43 12.36 -10.60
N HIS A 34 16.47 13.49 -11.30
CA HIS A 34 17.66 13.95 -12.01
C HIS A 34 18.65 14.64 -11.06
N TYR A 35 18.18 15.59 -10.24
CA TYR A 35 19.08 16.39 -9.40
C TYR A 35 19.68 15.64 -8.22
N LEU A 36 19.05 14.55 -7.78
CA LEU A 36 19.61 13.62 -6.80
C LEU A 36 20.45 12.51 -7.43
N ASP A 37 20.60 12.51 -8.77
CA ASP A 37 21.38 11.52 -9.53
C ASP A 37 21.01 10.07 -9.20
N LEU A 38 19.69 9.77 -9.28
CA LEU A 38 19.16 8.49 -8.87
C LEU A 38 19.43 7.38 -9.90
N ASP A 39 20.02 6.28 -9.46
CA ASP A 39 20.12 5.03 -10.22
C ASP A 39 18.81 4.24 -10.21
N LEU A 40 18.00 4.38 -9.16
CA LEU A 40 16.74 3.68 -8.95
C LEU A 40 15.81 4.49 -8.07
N ALA A 41 14.55 4.66 -8.50
CA ALA A 41 13.49 5.20 -7.67
C ALA A 41 12.59 4.07 -7.13
N VAL A 42 12.33 4.06 -5.82
CA VAL A 42 11.43 3.10 -5.17
C VAL A 42 10.28 3.87 -4.52
N GLY A 43 9.07 3.42 -4.73
CA GLY A 43 7.89 4.02 -4.12
C GLY A 43 6.72 3.04 -4.00
N GLY A 44 5.67 3.44 -3.30
CA GLY A 44 4.41 2.70 -3.33
C GLY A 44 3.70 2.84 -4.68
N THR A 45 2.70 2.01 -4.91
CA THR A 45 1.87 2.07 -6.14
C THR A 45 1.16 3.41 -6.31
N ASP A 46 0.92 4.16 -5.22
CA ASP A 46 0.41 5.54 -5.25
C ASP A 46 1.35 6.53 -5.96
N GLN A 47 2.67 6.26 -5.97
CA GLN A 47 3.67 7.08 -6.64
C GLN A 47 3.77 6.78 -8.15
N ARG A 48 3.13 5.72 -8.63
CA ARG A 48 3.28 5.26 -10.02
C ARG A 48 2.93 6.33 -11.04
N LYS A 49 1.90 7.15 -10.80
CA LYS A 49 1.50 8.21 -11.74
C LYS A 49 2.53 9.33 -11.82
N VAL A 50 3.16 9.70 -10.71
CA VAL A 50 4.26 10.69 -10.70
C VAL A 50 5.49 10.10 -11.40
N HIS A 51 5.78 8.83 -11.20
CA HIS A 51 6.88 8.15 -11.87
C HIS A 51 6.65 8.01 -13.40
N VAL A 52 5.41 7.78 -13.83
CA VAL A 52 5.06 7.83 -15.28
C VAL A 52 5.24 9.23 -15.83
N LEU A 53 4.83 10.26 -15.08
CA LEU A 53 5.06 11.65 -15.48
C LEU A 53 6.57 11.94 -15.64
N ALA A 54 7.42 11.44 -14.74
CA ALA A 54 8.87 11.57 -14.83
C ALA A 54 9.43 10.93 -16.12
N ARG A 55 8.97 9.75 -16.50
CA ARG A 55 9.37 9.08 -17.74
C ARG A 55 8.99 9.86 -18.99
N GLU A 56 7.94 10.67 -18.93
CA GLU A 56 7.51 11.51 -20.05
C GLU A 56 8.24 12.86 -20.09
N LEU A 57 8.41 13.51 -18.93
CA LEU A 57 8.94 14.89 -18.87
C LEU A 57 10.46 14.97 -18.87
N LEU A 58 11.17 14.05 -18.20
CA LEU A 58 12.62 14.13 -18.13
C LEU A 58 13.29 14.12 -19.51
N PRO A 59 12.89 13.26 -20.49
CA PRO A 59 13.44 13.31 -21.83
C PRO A 59 13.12 14.64 -22.57
N GLU A 60 11.96 15.24 -22.36
CA GLU A 60 11.61 16.55 -22.96
C GLU A 60 12.54 17.67 -22.45
N LEU A 61 13.12 17.49 -21.25
CA LEU A 61 14.09 18.42 -20.63
C LEU A 61 15.55 18.04 -20.93
N GLY A 62 15.80 16.99 -21.69
CA GLY A 62 17.14 16.51 -22.01
C GLY A 62 17.76 15.63 -20.91
N TYR A 63 16.97 15.12 -19.96
CA TYR A 63 17.41 14.26 -18.87
C TYR A 63 16.98 12.81 -19.08
N SER A 64 17.72 11.86 -18.51
CA SER A 64 17.37 10.43 -18.53
C SER A 64 16.57 10.04 -17.29
N PRO A 65 15.42 9.38 -17.43
CA PRO A 65 14.71 8.83 -16.28
C PRO A 65 15.44 7.58 -15.75
N CYS A 66 15.48 7.40 -14.43
CA CYS A 66 15.97 6.17 -13.80
C CYS A 66 14.91 5.04 -13.86
N PRO A 67 15.31 3.77 -13.68
CA PRO A 67 14.38 2.68 -13.39
C PRO A 67 13.54 2.93 -12.15
N MET A 68 12.32 2.38 -12.11
CA MET A 68 11.36 2.63 -11.03
C MET A 68 10.70 1.34 -10.57
N ILE A 69 10.73 1.08 -9.27
CA ILE A 69 10.09 -0.08 -8.64
C ILE A 69 8.93 0.42 -7.77
N HIS A 70 7.79 -0.27 -7.87
CA HIS A 70 6.61 0.03 -7.06
C HIS A 70 6.27 -1.14 -6.16
N THR A 71 6.12 -0.86 -4.87
CA THR A 71 5.66 -1.82 -3.88
C THR A 71 4.16 -1.69 -3.64
N PRO A 72 3.45 -2.79 -3.34
CA PRO A 72 2.08 -2.70 -2.87
C PRO A 72 1.97 -1.79 -1.64
N ILE A 73 0.83 -1.14 -1.49
CA ILE A 73 0.50 -0.34 -0.30
C ILE A 73 -0.40 -1.18 0.58
N LEU A 74 -0.08 -1.23 1.88
CA LEU A 74 -0.96 -1.86 2.85
C LEU A 74 -2.08 -0.89 3.22
N SER A 75 -3.30 -1.41 3.29
CA SER A 75 -4.47 -0.67 3.75
C SER A 75 -4.36 -0.33 5.25
N ASN A 76 -5.14 0.64 5.71
CA ASN A 76 -5.16 1.04 7.12
C ASN A 76 -5.45 -0.17 8.01
N LEU A 77 -4.58 -0.40 9.00
CA LEU A 77 -4.61 -1.61 9.82
C LEU A 77 -5.93 -1.78 10.59
N THR A 78 -6.60 -0.70 10.98
CA THR A 78 -7.79 -0.76 11.82
C THR A 78 -9.10 -0.61 11.08
N THR A 79 -9.09 -0.02 9.89
CA THR A 79 -10.30 0.23 9.11
C THR A 79 -10.35 -0.50 7.77
N GLY A 80 -9.20 -0.96 7.26
CA GLY A 80 -9.09 -1.51 5.90
C GLY A 80 -9.23 -0.45 4.80
N ILE A 81 -9.49 0.82 5.14
CA ILE A 81 -9.78 1.90 4.18
C ILE A 81 -8.60 2.86 4.10
N GLY A 82 -8.21 3.20 2.87
CA GLY A 82 -7.06 4.05 2.63
C GLY A 82 -5.73 3.37 2.98
N LYS A 83 -4.64 4.10 2.96
CA LYS A 83 -3.30 3.54 3.18
C LYS A 83 -2.91 3.51 4.67
N MET A 84 -2.11 2.51 5.03
CA MET A 84 -1.43 2.48 6.33
C MET A 84 -0.48 3.69 6.42
N SER A 85 -0.59 4.48 7.50
CA SER A 85 0.17 5.71 7.67
C SER A 85 0.68 5.86 9.10
N SER A 86 1.95 6.22 9.24
CA SER A 86 2.60 6.49 10.53
C SER A 86 1.99 7.67 11.27
N SER A 87 1.44 8.66 10.55
CA SER A 87 0.83 9.85 11.16
C SER A 87 -0.46 9.57 11.93
N VAL A 88 -1.13 8.44 11.66
CA VAL A 88 -2.39 8.05 12.31
C VAL A 88 -2.18 7.07 13.47
N GLY A 89 -0.94 6.63 13.72
CA GLY A 89 -0.62 5.73 14.83
C GLY A 89 -1.11 4.29 14.69
N THR A 90 -1.64 3.91 13.52
CA THR A 90 -2.17 2.56 13.22
C THR A 90 -1.19 1.71 12.38
N THR A 91 0.04 2.15 12.26
CA THR A 91 1.08 1.51 11.46
C THR A 91 1.88 0.53 12.31
N ILE A 92 2.25 -0.60 11.73
CA ILE A 92 3.32 -1.46 12.28
C ILE A 92 4.65 -0.84 11.86
N SER A 93 5.45 -0.44 12.85
CA SER A 93 6.78 0.13 12.66
C SER A 93 7.87 -0.93 12.81
N MET A 94 9.01 -0.72 12.15
CA MET A 94 10.22 -1.52 12.37
C MET A 94 10.76 -1.40 13.80
N GLU A 95 10.39 -0.35 14.53
CA GLU A 95 10.79 -0.08 15.92
C GLU A 95 9.80 -0.66 16.94
N ASP A 96 8.66 -1.21 16.49
CA ASP A 96 7.68 -1.78 17.40
C ASP A 96 8.22 -3.01 18.11
N SER A 97 8.01 -3.08 19.43
CA SER A 97 8.26 -4.30 20.19
C SER A 97 7.28 -5.41 19.78
N GLN A 98 7.65 -6.67 20.01
CA GLN A 98 6.78 -7.81 19.76
C GLN A 98 5.40 -7.65 20.42
N GLU A 99 5.37 -7.14 21.66
CA GLU A 99 4.11 -6.89 22.38
C GLU A 99 3.25 -5.81 21.68
N SER A 100 3.90 -4.75 21.17
CA SER A 100 3.22 -3.71 20.40
C SER A 100 2.62 -4.27 19.12
N ILE A 101 3.39 -5.07 18.37
CA ILE A 101 2.93 -5.73 17.14
C ILE A 101 1.71 -6.62 17.44
N HIS A 102 1.79 -7.47 18.48
CA HIS A 102 0.67 -8.33 18.87
C HIS A 102 -0.59 -7.52 19.18
N LYS A 103 -0.48 -6.41 19.93
CA LYS A 103 -1.62 -5.53 20.24
C LYS A 103 -2.22 -4.90 18.99
N LYS A 104 -1.38 -4.48 18.03
CA LYS A 104 -1.82 -3.87 16.78
C LYS A 104 -2.51 -4.90 15.88
N ILE A 105 -1.94 -6.08 15.70
CA ILE A 105 -2.54 -7.15 14.90
C ILE A 105 -3.86 -7.63 15.50
N ASN A 106 -3.95 -7.80 16.82
CA ASN A 106 -5.19 -8.21 17.49
C ASN A 106 -6.34 -7.18 17.33
N LYS A 107 -6.03 -5.93 17.00
CA LYS A 107 -7.00 -4.87 16.72
C LYS A 107 -7.18 -4.59 15.24
N ALA A 108 -6.47 -5.30 14.39
CA ALA A 108 -6.52 -5.10 12.96
C ALA A 108 -7.91 -5.46 12.40
N PHE A 109 -8.30 -4.74 11.39
CA PHE A 109 -9.50 -5.06 10.63
C PHE A 109 -9.31 -6.40 9.90
N CYS A 110 -10.12 -7.37 10.29
CA CYS A 110 -10.09 -8.72 9.72
C CYS A 110 -11.52 -9.29 9.74
N PRO A 111 -12.36 -8.91 8.78
CA PRO A 111 -13.71 -9.44 8.67
C PRO A 111 -13.68 -10.93 8.29
N PRO A 112 -14.78 -11.67 8.49
CA PRO A 112 -14.87 -13.10 8.18
C PRO A 112 -15.06 -13.37 6.68
N THR A 113 -14.47 -12.54 5.83
CA THR A 113 -14.48 -12.68 4.37
C THR A 113 -13.24 -12.03 3.78
N ALA A 114 -12.67 -12.65 2.74
CA ALA A 114 -11.51 -12.10 2.04
C ALA A 114 -11.85 -10.79 1.34
N THR A 115 -13.06 -10.67 0.80
CA THR A 115 -13.56 -9.45 0.12
C THR A 115 -14.72 -8.85 0.93
N PRO A 116 -14.43 -7.90 1.84
CA PRO A 116 -15.47 -7.23 2.59
C PRO A 116 -16.41 -6.44 1.66
N PRO A 117 -17.69 -6.34 1.99
CA PRO A 117 -18.64 -5.51 1.25
C PRO A 117 -18.26 -4.03 1.37
N GLU A 118 -18.70 -3.25 0.38
CA GLU A 118 -18.63 -1.79 0.41
C GLU A 118 -19.27 -1.24 1.70
N ASP A 119 -18.64 -0.25 2.31
CA ASP A 119 -19.14 0.37 3.52
C ASP A 119 -20.29 1.38 3.23
N GLN A 120 -20.86 1.98 4.28
CA GLN A 120 -21.98 2.94 4.16
C GLN A 120 -21.61 4.23 3.42
N ASP A 121 -20.30 4.52 3.31
CA ASP A 121 -19.75 5.70 2.64
C ASP A 121 -19.27 5.40 1.21
N GLY A 122 -19.52 4.18 0.72
CA GLY A 122 -19.11 3.75 -0.64
C GLY A 122 -17.65 3.39 -0.78
N ASN A 123 -16.95 3.10 0.33
CA ASN A 123 -15.58 2.62 0.26
C ASN A 123 -15.54 1.10 0.19
N ASN A 124 -14.54 0.57 -0.51
CA ASN A 124 -14.24 -0.85 -0.54
C ASN A 124 -13.09 -1.13 0.43
N PRO A 125 -13.37 -1.60 1.66
CA PRO A 125 -12.32 -1.92 2.61
C PRO A 125 -11.54 -3.15 2.13
N GLU A 126 -10.25 -3.15 2.40
CA GLU A 126 -9.36 -4.28 2.15
C GLU A 126 -8.99 -4.92 3.50
N THR A 127 -8.62 -6.18 3.50
CA THR A 127 -8.22 -6.88 4.71
C THR A 127 -6.71 -6.76 4.94
N PRO A 128 -6.23 -5.84 5.80
CA PRO A 128 -4.80 -5.57 5.97
C PRO A 128 -4.03 -6.79 6.48
N VAL A 129 -4.68 -7.66 7.26
CA VAL A 129 -4.07 -8.91 7.73
C VAL A 129 -3.76 -9.83 6.55
N LEU A 130 -4.69 -10.00 5.61
CA LEU A 130 -4.45 -10.79 4.39
C LEU A 130 -3.37 -10.19 3.51
N GLN A 131 -3.32 -8.87 3.39
CA GLN A 131 -2.24 -8.19 2.66
C GLN A 131 -0.87 -8.45 3.28
N ILE A 132 -0.78 -8.49 4.62
CA ILE A 132 0.47 -8.87 5.31
C ILE A 132 0.85 -10.31 4.97
N PHE A 133 -0.09 -11.24 4.97
CA PHE A 133 0.18 -12.62 4.53
C PHE A 133 0.65 -12.65 3.08
N GLN A 134 -0.05 -11.99 2.18
CA GLN A 134 0.24 -11.99 0.75
C GLN A 134 1.60 -11.39 0.41
N PHE A 135 1.92 -10.21 0.96
CA PHE A 135 3.08 -9.43 0.54
C PHE A 135 4.32 -9.63 1.41
N HIS A 136 4.18 -10.11 2.64
CA HIS A 136 5.31 -10.22 3.57
C HIS A 136 5.56 -11.64 4.07
N ILE A 137 4.52 -12.43 4.32
CA ILE A 137 4.67 -13.74 4.94
C ILE A 137 4.90 -14.82 3.88
N PHE A 138 3.96 -15.05 2.97
CA PHE A 138 4.10 -16.07 1.93
C PHE A 138 5.30 -15.90 0.98
N PRO A 139 5.80 -14.69 0.67
CA PRO A 139 7.05 -14.57 -0.09
C PRO A 139 8.30 -15.09 0.64
N ARG A 140 8.23 -15.30 1.96
CA ARG A 140 9.35 -15.75 2.80
C ARG A 140 9.22 -17.18 3.30
N PHE A 141 8.00 -17.67 3.44
CA PHE A 141 7.69 -18.97 4.03
C PHE A 141 6.87 -19.80 3.04
N GLU A 142 7.37 -20.99 2.72
CA GLU A 142 6.70 -21.93 1.80
C GLU A 142 5.40 -22.51 2.40
N GLN A 143 5.32 -22.52 3.72
CA GLN A 143 4.21 -23.12 4.45
C GLN A 143 3.95 -22.34 5.74
N ILE A 144 2.68 -22.18 6.09
CA ILE A 144 2.24 -21.49 7.31
C ILE A 144 1.22 -22.36 8.02
N THR A 145 1.43 -22.59 9.31
CA THR A 145 0.46 -23.30 10.17
C THR A 145 -0.23 -22.30 11.08
N VAL A 146 -1.54 -22.24 11.01
CA VAL A 146 -2.39 -21.43 11.89
C VAL A 146 -3.04 -22.33 12.91
N GLU A 147 -2.62 -22.16 14.17
CA GLU A 147 -3.17 -22.91 15.30
C GLU A 147 -4.49 -22.28 15.76
N ARG A 148 -5.56 -23.04 15.66
CA ARG A 148 -6.91 -22.64 16.11
C ARG A 148 -7.45 -23.69 17.08
N LYS A 149 -8.33 -23.25 17.98
CA LYS A 149 -9.08 -24.21 18.83
C LYS A 149 -10.01 -25.06 17.96
N ASP A 150 -10.26 -26.30 18.33
CA ASP A 150 -11.12 -27.23 17.57
C ASP A 150 -12.49 -26.64 17.23
N LYS A 151 -13.09 -25.87 18.16
CA LYS A 151 -14.37 -25.16 17.94
C LYS A 151 -14.33 -24.09 16.84
N HIS A 152 -13.15 -23.73 16.37
CA HIS A 152 -12.89 -22.76 15.29
C HIS A 152 -12.22 -23.44 14.08
N GLY A 153 -12.42 -24.73 13.89
CA GLY A 153 -11.91 -25.47 12.73
C GLY A 153 -10.56 -26.14 12.93
N GLY A 154 -9.97 -26.07 14.16
CA GLY A 154 -8.68 -26.70 14.48
C GLY A 154 -7.47 -26.05 13.78
N THR A 155 -6.34 -26.74 13.82
CA THR A 155 -5.08 -26.29 13.21
C THR A 155 -5.08 -26.58 11.72
N ASN A 156 -4.88 -25.55 10.91
CA ASN A 156 -4.77 -25.66 9.46
C ASN A 156 -3.38 -25.21 8.96
N THR A 157 -2.93 -25.86 7.91
CA THR A 157 -1.67 -25.56 7.25
C THR A 157 -1.94 -25.11 5.80
N TYR A 158 -1.37 -23.98 5.44
CA TYR A 158 -1.53 -23.35 4.12
C TYR A 158 -0.18 -23.34 3.40
N ASN A 159 -0.18 -23.80 2.15
CA ASN A 159 1.01 -23.82 1.29
C ASN A 159 1.06 -22.65 0.31
N SER A 160 -0.03 -21.88 0.24
CA SER A 160 -0.12 -20.68 -0.60
C SER A 160 -1.04 -19.63 0.02
N TYR A 161 -0.89 -18.38 -0.44
CA TYR A 161 -1.83 -17.32 -0.08
C TYR A 161 -3.25 -17.64 -0.57
N ALA A 162 -3.39 -18.23 -1.76
CA ALA A 162 -4.68 -18.59 -2.32
C ALA A 162 -5.43 -19.62 -1.46
N ASP A 163 -4.73 -20.59 -0.85
CA ASP A 163 -5.34 -21.55 0.06
C ASP A 163 -5.88 -20.86 1.33
N LEU A 164 -5.12 -19.89 1.87
CA LEU A 164 -5.54 -19.10 3.03
C LEU A 164 -6.75 -18.20 2.71
N GLU A 165 -6.72 -17.54 1.57
CA GLU A 165 -7.81 -16.66 1.11
C GLU A 165 -9.11 -17.44 0.91
N HIS A 166 -9.03 -18.60 0.28
CA HIS A 166 -10.18 -19.48 0.05
C HIS A 166 -10.80 -20.03 1.36
N ASP A 167 -10.00 -20.26 2.41
CA ASP A 167 -10.49 -20.72 3.72
C ASP A 167 -11.25 -19.60 4.50
N LEU A 168 -11.21 -18.36 4.01
CA LEU A 168 -11.95 -17.21 4.55
C LEU A 168 -13.24 -16.89 3.78
N GLU A 169 -13.47 -17.49 2.62
CA GLU A 169 -14.71 -17.37 1.83
C GLU A 169 -15.76 -18.41 2.27
#